data_6ffd24d853cfb1ace61c5919702b48c1
#
_entry.id   6ffd24d853cfb1ace61c5919702b48c1
#
_cell.length_a   1.000
_cell.length_b   1.000
_cell.length_c   1.000
_cell.angle_alpha   90.00
_cell.angle_beta   90.00
_cell.angle_gamma   90.00
#
_symmetry.space_group_name_H-M   'P 1'
#
loop_
_entity.id
_entity.type
_entity.pdbx_description
1 polymer ?
#
loop_
_entity_poly.entity_id
_entity_poly.type
_entity_poly.pdbx_seq_one_letter_code
_entity_poly.pdbx_strand_id
1 'polypeptide(L)' 'MSVRDMFAAYALVGILANDSSNELSFKTIAMDAYQHADAMLEARKK' A
#
# COMPACT_ATOMS: atom_id res chain seq x y z
N MET A 1 7.78 -14.39 -0.22
CA MET A 1 7.13 -13.09 0.04
C MET A 1 5.87 -13.33 0.86
N SER A 2 5.62 -12.51 1.88
CA SER A 2 4.42 -12.65 2.69
C SER A 2 3.19 -12.10 1.97
N VAL A 3 2.00 -12.51 2.42
CA VAL A 3 0.74 -11.98 1.88
C VAL A 3 0.66 -10.47 2.15
N ARG A 4 1.14 -10.03 3.31
CA ARG A 4 1.18 -8.61 3.66
C ARG A 4 2.04 -7.83 2.67
N ASP A 5 3.21 -8.35 2.34
CA ASP A 5 4.11 -7.72 1.38
C ASP A 5 3.49 -7.68 -0.02
N MET A 6 2.80 -8.75 -0.41
CA MET A 6 2.13 -8.80 -1.70
C MET A 6 1.03 -7.76 -1.80
N PHE A 7 0.20 -7.64 -0.75
CA PHE A 7 -0.86 -6.63 -0.73
C PHE A 7 -0.28 -5.23 -0.74
N ALA A 8 0.82 -5.01 -0.02
CA ALA A 8 1.49 -3.71 -0.02
C ALA A 8 2.02 -3.36 -1.41
N ALA A 9 2.53 -4.34 -2.13
CA ALA A 9 3.03 -4.12 -3.50
C ALA A 9 1.92 -3.67 -4.43
N TYR A 10 0.74 -4.31 -4.37
CA TYR A 10 -0.39 -3.90 -5.19
C TYR A 10 -0.93 -2.53 -4.79
N ALA A 11 -0.99 -2.25 -3.49
CA ALA A 11 -1.40 -0.93 -3.01
C ALA A 11 -0.44 0.14 -3.48
N LEU A 12 0.86 -0.16 -3.47
CA LEU A 12 1.90 0.77 -3.92
C LEU A 12 1.70 1.15 -5.39
N VAL A 13 1.38 0.19 -6.24
CA VAL A 13 1.12 0.45 -7.65
C VAL A 13 -0.03 1.46 -7.80
N GLY A 14 -1.12 1.25 -7.06
CA GLY A 14 -2.26 2.16 -7.10
C GLY A 14 -1.93 3.56 -6.59
N ILE A 15 -1.19 3.64 -5.50
CA ILE A 15 -0.80 4.92 -4.90
C ILE A 15 0.07 5.71 -5.89
N LEU A 16 1.06 5.06 -6.49
CA LEU A 16 1.96 5.71 -7.44
C LEU A 16 1.22 6.16 -8.70
N ALA A 17 0.25 5.38 -9.14
CA ALA A 17 -0.55 5.74 -10.32
C ALA A 17 -1.37 7.00 -10.08
N ASN A 18 -1.80 7.25 -8.85
CA ASN A 18 -2.59 8.42 -8.49
C ASN A 18 -1.74 9.62 -8.08
N ASP A 19 -0.47 9.41 -7.75
CA ASP A 19 0.43 10.48 -7.32
C ASP A 19 1.19 11.04 -8.51
N SER A 20 0.48 11.68 -9.41
CA SER A 20 1.07 12.21 -10.64
C SER A 20 1.98 13.41 -10.39
N SER A 21 1.86 14.05 -9.23
CA SER A 21 2.65 15.24 -8.90
C SER A 21 3.93 14.91 -8.15
N ASN A 22 4.09 13.67 -7.70
CA ASN A 22 5.22 13.23 -6.87
C ASN A 22 5.36 14.02 -5.58
N GLU A 23 4.23 14.44 -5.00
CA GLU A 23 4.21 15.23 -3.79
C GLU A 23 4.49 14.41 -2.54
N LEU A 24 4.19 13.12 -2.57
CA LEU A 24 4.39 12.25 -1.42
C LEU A 24 5.84 11.76 -1.37
N SER A 25 6.40 11.71 -0.15
CA SER A 25 7.74 11.17 0.04
C SER A 25 7.71 9.65 -0.11
N PHE A 26 8.87 9.07 -0.41
CA PHE A 26 8.99 7.61 -0.52
C PHE A 26 8.58 6.91 0.79
N LYS A 27 8.98 7.49 1.90
CA LYS A 27 8.65 6.94 3.22
C LYS A 27 7.14 6.95 3.46
N THR A 28 6.48 8.04 3.12
CA THR A 28 5.03 8.17 3.28
C THR A 28 4.31 7.15 2.40
N ILE A 29 4.74 7.00 1.16
CA ILE A 29 4.15 6.05 0.23
C ILE A 29 4.30 4.62 0.76
N ALA A 30 5.48 4.27 1.24
CA ALA A 30 5.73 2.93 1.78
C ALA A 30 4.86 2.64 3.00
N MET A 31 4.75 3.58 3.93
CA MET A 31 3.91 3.43 5.11
C MET A 31 2.44 3.28 4.73
N ASP A 32 1.98 4.10 3.79
CA ASP A 32 0.61 4.08 3.32
C ASP A 32 0.28 2.73 2.67
N ALA A 33 1.20 2.20 1.87
CA ALA A 33 1.02 0.90 1.23
C ALA A 33 0.81 -0.22 2.26
N TYR A 34 1.59 -0.22 3.34
CA TYR A 34 1.44 -1.23 4.39
C TYR A 34 0.18 -1.03 5.23
N GLN A 35 -0.25 0.21 5.43
CA GLN A 35 -1.53 0.47 6.09
C GLN A 35 -2.69 -0.10 5.27
N HIS A 36 -2.65 0.06 3.96
CA HIS A 36 -3.65 -0.55 3.08
C HIS A 36 -3.60 -2.08 3.15
N ALA A 37 -2.40 -2.65 3.18
CA ALA A 37 -2.23 -4.10 3.29
C ALA A 37 -2.84 -4.62 4.60
N ASP A 38 -2.61 -3.92 5.70
CA ASP A 38 -3.15 -4.31 7.00
C ASP A 38 -4.68 -4.23 7.02
N ALA A 39 -5.25 -3.19 6.40
CA ALA A 39 -6.70 -3.06 6.28
C ALA A 39 -7.30 -4.20 5.45
N MET A 40 -6.64 -4.59 4.37
CA MET A 40 -7.07 -5.68 3.52
C MET A 40 -7.04 -7.01 4.28
N LEU A 41 -5.99 -7.25 5.06
CA LEU A 41 -5.87 -8.45 5.87
C LEU A 41 -6.95 -8.50 6.95
N GLU A 42 -7.28 -7.37 7.54
CA GLU A 42 -8.33 -7.28 8.53
C GLU A 42 -9.70 -7.57 7.93
N ALA A 43 -9.99 -6.99 6.77
CA ALA A 43 -11.25 -7.21 6.06
C ALA A 43 -11.42 -8.69 5.67
N ARG A 44 -10.32 -9.34 5.35
CA ARG A 44 -10.29 -10.72 4.91
C ARG A 44 -10.70 -11.72 6.00
N LYS A 45 -10.53 -11.34 7.26
CA LYS A 45 -10.86 -12.20 8.40
C LYS A 45 -12.36 -12.37 8.61
N LYS A 46 -13.18 -11.58 7.97
CA LYS A 46 -14.66 -11.63 8.14
C LYS A 46 -15.35 -12.61 7.17
#